data_074d27af1bc5d069d1b17bb5fe387ab4
#
_entry.id   074d27af1bc5d069d1b17bb5fe387ab4
#
_cell.length_a   1.000
_cell.length_b   1.000
_cell.length_c   1.000
_cell.angle_alpha   90.00
_cell.angle_beta   90.00
_cell.angle_gamma   90.00
#
_symmetry.space_group_name_H-M   'P 1'
#
loop_
_entity.id
_entity.type
_entity.pdbx_description
1 polymer ?
#
loop_
_entity_poly.entity_id
_entity_poly.type
_entity_poly.pdbx_seq_one_letter_code
_entity_poly.pdbx_strand_id
1 'polypeptide(L)'
;MTKQLSAVNVGVDVGKGQLDVYLLERDRALTVPNEEHAILTLIRVLGRYRIERIVIEATGRLEQPFVRAALAAGLPVIVVSPLKVRRFADAIGQLAKTDAIDARLIAQFAAAVKPIARRPSDANAQAIKDLVVRRRQLTTLRTMEKNRRHVMPQELKSGIDRIIKTLNRELKRLEQLI
;
A
#
# COMPACT_ATOMS: atom_id res chain seq x y z
N MET A 1 6.75 29.84 28.93
CA MET A 1 7.61 29.08 27.98
C MET A 1 6.74 28.06 27.28
N THR A 2 6.29 28.32 26.07
CA THR A 2 5.47 27.40 25.27
C THR A 2 6.38 26.25 24.86
N LYS A 3 6.14 25.05 25.40
CA LYS A 3 6.86 23.84 25.05
C LYS A 3 6.62 23.57 23.56
N GLN A 4 7.59 23.92 22.72
CA GLN A 4 7.52 23.71 21.30
C GLN A 4 7.38 22.20 21.08
N LEU A 5 6.18 21.75 20.73
CA LEU A 5 5.89 20.35 20.50
C LEU A 5 6.81 19.84 19.41
N SER A 6 7.74 18.96 19.73
CA SER A 6 8.64 18.32 18.76
C SER A 6 7.81 17.69 17.65
N ALA A 7 8.25 17.86 16.41
CA ALA A 7 7.62 17.24 15.27
C ALA A 7 7.69 15.71 15.38
N VAL A 8 6.65 15.02 14.90
CA VAL A 8 6.47 13.58 15.09
C VAL A 8 6.59 12.85 13.77
N ASN A 9 7.44 11.83 13.73
CA ASN A 9 7.49 10.86 12.64
C ASN A 9 6.60 9.68 12.98
N VAL A 10 5.75 9.30 12.05
CA VAL A 10 4.75 8.24 12.24
C VAL A 10 5.02 7.11 11.25
N GLY A 11 5.04 5.89 11.73
CA GLY A 11 5.05 4.68 10.92
C GLY A 11 3.68 4.02 10.96
N VAL A 12 3.23 3.54 9.80
CA VAL A 12 1.96 2.81 9.68
C VAL A 12 2.21 1.50 8.96
N ASP A 13 1.98 0.40 9.64
CA ASP A 13 1.88 -0.93 9.04
C ASP A 13 0.42 -1.27 8.76
N VAL A 14 0.17 -1.91 7.61
CA VAL A 14 -1.19 -2.13 7.10
C VAL A 14 -1.46 -3.61 6.95
N GLY A 15 -2.30 -4.13 7.83
CA GLY A 15 -2.92 -5.43 7.68
C GLY A 15 -4.29 -5.36 7.00
N LYS A 16 -4.82 -6.52 6.61
CA LYS A 16 -6.17 -6.62 6.04
C LYS A 16 -7.25 -6.16 7.04
N GLY A 17 -7.10 -6.49 8.31
CA GLY A 17 -8.09 -6.20 9.36
C GLY A 17 -7.73 -5.01 10.24
N GLN A 18 -6.48 -4.56 10.26
CA GLN A 18 -6.04 -3.52 11.18
C GLN A 18 -4.91 -2.68 10.60
N LEU A 19 -4.72 -1.52 11.21
CA LEU A 19 -3.59 -0.62 11.04
C LEU A 19 -2.83 -0.55 12.36
N ASP A 20 -1.54 -0.83 12.34
CA ASP A 20 -0.63 -0.61 13.45
C ASP A 20 0.14 0.68 13.20
N VAL A 21 0.10 1.58 14.17
CA VAL A 21 0.62 2.95 14.05
C VAL A 21 1.58 3.23 15.17
N TYR A 22 2.73 3.80 14.87
CA TYR A 22 3.72 4.18 15.87
C TYR A 22 4.15 5.63 15.72
N LEU A 23 4.04 6.39 16.81
CA LEU A 23 4.49 7.78 16.91
C LEU A 23 5.86 7.81 17.58
N LEU A 24 6.92 7.97 16.80
CA LEU A 24 8.30 7.75 17.26
C LEU A 24 8.69 8.65 18.44
N GLU A 25 8.51 9.96 18.32
CA GLU A 25 8.93 10.94 19.33
C GLU A 25 7.99 10.98 20.55
N ARG A 26 6.97 10.15 20.56
CA ARG A 26 6.02 9.96 21.68
C ARG A 26 6.12 8.58 22.30
N ASP A 27 6.92 7.69 21.71
CA ASP A 27 7.02 6.27 22.07
C ASP A 27 5.62 5.64 22.27
N ARG A 28 4.73 5.90 21.30
CA ARG A 28 3.32 5.53 21.41
C ARG A 28 2.87 4.67 20.24
N ALA A 29 2.41 3.47 20.56
CA ALA A 29 1.74 2.57 19.61
C ALA A 29 0.22 2.75 19.69
N LEU A 30 -0.44 2.59 18.56
CA LEU A 30 -1.89 2.57 18.40
C LEU A 30 -2.23 1.48 17.40
N THR A 31 -3.29 0.72 17.67
CA THR A 31 -3.86 -0.23 16.73
C THR A 31 -5.32 0.11 16.52
N VAL A 32 -5.76 0.19 15.25
CA VAL A 32 -7.14 0.47 14.89
C VAL A 32 -7.60 -0.47 13.76
N PRO A 33 -8.89 -0.78 13.67
CA PRO A 33 -9.42 -1.52 12.52
C PRO A 33 -9.13 -0.79 11.19
N ASN A 34 -8.84 -1.55 10.13
CA ASN A 34 -8.68 -0.99 8.79
C ASN A 34 -10.06 -0.75 8.13
N GLU A 35 -10.85 0.09 8.77
CA GLU A 35 -12.21 0.47 8.41
C GLU A 35 -12.34 1.99 8.36
N GLU A 36 -13.21 2.50 7.52
CA GLU A 36 -13.33 3.93 7.23
C GLU A 36 -13.53 4.78 8.50
N HIS A 37 -14.46 4.38 9.38
CA HIS A 37 -14.75 5.12 10.61
C HIS A 37 -13.55 5.17 11.56
N ALA A 38 -12.85 4.04 11.75
CA ALA A 38 -11.67 3.96 12.60
C ALA A 38 -10.50 4.77 12.02
N ILE A 39 -10.30 4.73 10.71
CA ILE A 39 -9.31 5.54 9.99
C ILE A 39 -9.58 7.02 10.19
N LEU A 40 -10.80 7.49 9.99
CA LEU A 40 -11.15 8.90 10.19
C LEU A 40 -10.94 9.37 11.64
N THR A 41 -11.20 8.51 12.61
CA THR A 41 -10.92 8.77 14.02
C THR A 41 -9.42 8.86 14.28
N LEU A 42 -8.63 7.93 13.73
CA LEU A 42 -7.17 7.96 13.80
C LEU A 42 -6.60 9.24 13.18
N ILE A 43 -7.08 9.66 12.00
CA ILE A 43 -6.66 10.91 11.35
C ILE A 43 -6.91 12.13 12.25
N ARG A 44 -8.06 12.20 12.92
CA ARG A 44 -8.35 13.27 13.90
C ARG A 44 -7.38 13.24 15.09
N VAL A 45 -7.01 12.05 15.57
CA VAL A 45 -6.02 11.90 16.64
C VAL A 45 -4.63 12.37 16.17
N LEU A 46 -4.20 11.95 14.97
CA LEU A 46 -2.92 12.37 14.40
C LEU A 46 -2.88 13.88 14.14
N GLY A 47 -3.97 14.49 13.72
CA GLY A 47 -4.08 15.94 13.51
C GLY A 47 -3.87 16.80 14.76
N ARG A 48 -3.86 16.20 15.97
CA ARG A 48 -3.52 16.91 17.23
C ARG A 48 -2.03 17.05 17.46
N TYR A 49 -1.21 16.37 16.64
CA TYR A 49 0.25 16.42 16.72
C TYR A 49 0.81 17.26 15.57
N ARG A 50 1.96 17.88 15.79
CA ARG A 50 2.76 18.43 14.70
C ARG A 50 3.44 17.28 13.98
N ILE A 51 2.79 16.75 12.94
CA ILE A 51 3.34 15.63 12.17
C ILE A 51 4.40 16.15 11.19
N GLU A 52 5.58 15.55 11.25
CA GLU A 52 6.67 15.79 10.30
C GLU A 52 6.50 14.92 9.05
N ARG A 53 6.24 13.62 9.25
CA ARG A 53 5.99 12.63 8.20
C ARG A 53 5.14 11.49 8.72
N ILE A 54 4.28 10.98 7.86
CA ILE A 54 3.64 9.67 8.02
C ILE A 54 4.17 8.78 6.92
N VAL A 55 4.88 7.71 7.27
CA VAL A 55 5.32 6.71 6.31
C VAL A 55 4.47 5.46 6.45
N ILE A 56 4.00 4.95 5.32
CA ILE A 56 3.16 3.77 5.21
C ILE A 56 3.71 2.85 4.12
N GLU A 57 3.70 1.54 4.36
CA GLU A 57 4.09 0.57 3.34
C GLU A 57 2.99 0.34 2.31
N ALA A 58 3.41 0.18 1.04
CA ALA A 58 2.52 -0.26 -0.02
C ALA A 58 2.15 -1.74 0.18
N THR A 59 0.92 -2.04 0.55
CA THR A 59 0.42 -3.39 0.89
C THR A 59 -0.74 -3.79 -0.01
N GLY A 60 -0.47 -3.90 -1.33
CA GLY A 60 -1.47 -4.37 -2.29
C GLY A 60 -2.77 -3.59 -2.33
N ARG A 61 -2.73 -2.28 -2.02
CA ARG A 61 -3.83 -1.29 -1.98
C ARG A 61 -4.61 -1.24 -0.65
N LEU A 62 -4.29 -2.06 0.32
CA LEU A 62 -4.92 -1.99 1.65
C LEU A 62 -4.60 -0.66 2.37
N GLU A 63 -3.51 0.00 2.00
CA GLU A 63 -3.08 1.31 2.47
C GLU A 63 -3.94 2.48 1.93
N GLN A 64 -4.64 2.30 0.82
CA GLN A 64 -5.31 3.37 0.08
C GLN A 64 -6.40 4.13 0.88
N PRO A 65 -7.25 3.48 1.69
CA PRO A 65 -8.23 4.19 2.52
C PRO A 65 -7.57 5.18 3.48
N PHE A 66 -6.50 4.74 4.17
CA PHE A 66 -5.75 5.61 5.08
C PHE A 66 -5.05 6.75 4.33
N VAL A 67 -4.37 6.45 3.23
CA VAL A 67 -3.65 7.45 2.42
C VAL A 67 -4.59 8.55 1.94
N ARG A 68 -5.77 8.18 1.40
CA ARG A 68 -6.77 9.17 0.97
C ARG A 68 -7.26 10.04 2.11
N ALA A 69 -7.60 9.45 3.25
CA ALA A 69 -8.06 10.18 4.43
C ALA A 69 -6.98 11.13 4.98
N ALA A 70 -5.72 10.68 5.05
CA ALA A 70 -4.59 11.48 5.50
C ALA A 70 -4.31 12.66 4.57
N LEU A 71 -4.31 12.45 3.25
CA LEU A 71 -4.14 13.52 2.26
C LEU A 71 -5.28 14.52 2.30
N ALA A 72 -6.53 14.06 2.43
CA ALA A 72 -7.70 14.93 2.56
C ALA A 72 -7.63 15.82 3.82
N ALA A 73 -7.00 15.33 4.89
CA ALA A 73 -6.75 16.09 6.11
C ALA A 73 -5.47 16.94 6.07
N GLY A 74 -4.77 17.01 4.92
CA GLY A 74 -3.52 17.78 4.78
C GLY A 74 -2.32 17.18 5.51
N LEU A 75 -2.36 15.90 5.92
CA LEU A 75 -1.26 15.26 6.61
C LEU A 75 -0.17 14.81 5.61
N PRO A 76 1.13 14.92 5.98
CA PRO A 76 2.25 14.59 5.09
C PRO A 76 2.48 13.08 5.02
N VAL A 77 1.64 12.36 4.28
CA VAL A 77 1.72 10.91 4.10
C VAL A 77 2.59 10.53 2.90
N ILE A 78 3.41 9.52 3.09
CA ILE A 78 4.37 9.02 2.10
C ILE A 78 4.25 7.51 2.01
N VAL A 79 3.89 7.02 0.83
CA VAL A 79 3.85 5.58 0.56
C VAL A 79 5.23 5.10 0.11
N VAL A 80 5.75 4.07 0.75
CA VAL A 80 7.06 3.49 0.44
C VAL A 80 6.94 2.02 0.04
N SER A 81 7.89 1.56 -0.77
CA SER A 81 7.98 0.13 -1.09
C SER A 81 8.47 -0.66 0.13
N PRO A 82 7.88 -1.84 0.43
CA PRO A 82 8.34 -2.74 1.50
C PRO A 82 9.83 -3.07 1.43
N LEU A 83 10.37 -3.17 0.22
CA LEU A 83 11.80 -3.42 0.01
C LEU A 83 12.70 -2.35 0.63
N LYS A 84 12.27 -1.07 0.64
CA LYS A 84 13.07 0.02 1.23
C LYS A 84 13.13 -0.09 2.75
N VAL A 85 11.99 -0.40 3.38
CA VAL A 85 11.93 -0.57 4.85
C VAL A 85 12.72 -1.80 5.25
N ARG A 86 12.60 -2.91 4.51
CA ARG A 86 13.39 -4.13 4.76
C ARG A 86 14.88 -3.89 4.66
N ARG A 87 15.37 -3.20 3.61
CA ARG A 87 16.79 -2.84 3.49
C ARG A 87 17.28 -1.93 4.62
N PHE A 88 16.43 -1.07 5.12
CA PHE A 88 16.74 -0.25 6.27
C PHE A 88 16.84 -1.11 7.54
N ALA A 89 15.91 -2.06 7.75
CA ALA A 89 15.98 -3.03 8.85
C ALA A 89 17.29 -3.82 8.83
N ASP A 90 17.69 -4.34 7.67
CA ASP A 90 18.93 -5.06 7.46
C ASP A 90 20.14 -4.17 7.82
N ALA A 91 20.14 -2.92 7.39
CA ALA A 91 21.24 -1.97 7.63
C ALA A 91 21.42 -1.62 9.11
N ILE A 92 20.34 -1.63 9.91
CA ILE A 92 20.41 -1.38 11.36
C ILE A 92 20.48 -2.66 12.21
N GLY A 93 20.61 -3.84 11.56
CA GLY A 93 20.73 -5.13 12.24
C GLY A 93 19.44 -5.65 12.87
N GLN A 94 18.27 -5.15 12.46
CA GLN A 94 16.97 -5.51 13.02
C GLN A 94 16.30 -6.59 12.16
N LEU A 95 16.47 -7.87 12.54
CA LEU A 95 16.06 -9.03 11.73
C LEU A 95 14.72 -9.68 12.17
N ALA A 96 14.15 -9.27 13.31
CA ALA A 96 12.94 -9.90 13.84
C ALA A 96 11.66 -9.26 13.32
N LYS A 97 10.81 -10.07 12.69
CA LYS A 97 9.51 -9.67 12.14
C LYS A 97 8.39 -9.94 13.15
N THR A 98 7.85 -8.88 13.78
CA THR A 98 6.55 -8.91 14.47
C THR A 98 5.77 -7.66 14.07
N ASP A 99 4.44 -7.73 13.95
CA ASP A 99 3.59 -6.66 13.42
C ASP A 99 3.74 -5.33 14.18
N ALA A 100 3.92 -5.36 15.50
CA ALA A 100 4.18 -4.17 16.32
C ALA A 100 5.59 -3.57 16.10
N ILE A 101 6.57 -4.40 15.73
CA ILE A 101 7.93 -3.98 15.38
C ILE A 101 7.93 -3.27 14.02
N ASP A 102 7.08 -3.71 13.10
CA ASP A 102 7.04 -3.17 11.74
C ASP A 102 6.60 -1.70 11.73
N ALA A 103 5.57 -1.29 12.46
CA ALA A 103 5.16 0.11 12.55
C ALA A 103 6.23 1.01 13.21
N ARG A 104 6.91 0.51 14.23
CA ARG A 104 8.04 1.22 14.90
C ARG A 104 9.23 1.37 13.95
N LEU A 105 9.56 0.31 13.23
CA LEU A 105 10.63 0.30 12.24
C LEU A 105 10.33 1.28 11.10
N ILE A 106 9.08 1.33 10.62
CA ILE A 106 8.64 2.29 9.60
C ILE A 106 8.77 3.73 10.13
N ALA A 107 8.45 3.98 11.40
CA ALA A 107 8.64 5.31 12.01
C ALA A 107 10.13 5.69 12.14
N GLN A 108 10.99 4.74 12.50
CA GLN A 108 12.46 4.93 12.52
C GLN A 108 12.99 5.22 11.11
N PHE A 109 12.52 4.48 10.11
CA PHE A 109 12.82 4.75 8.71
C PHE A 109 12.39 6.18 8.31
N ALA A 110 11.21 6.63 8.72
CA ALA A 110 10.71 7.97 8.44
C ALA A 110 11.65 9.06 9.01
N ALA A 111 12.14 8.86 10.24
CA ALA A 111 13.03 9.80 10.91
C ALA A 111 14.45 9.81 10.33
N ALA A 112 15.01 8.62 10.03
CA ALA A 112 16.38 8.46 9.58
C ALA A 112 16.57 8.81 8.09
N VAL A 113 15.70 8.26 7.22
CA VAL A 113 15.82 8.38 5.75
C VAL A 113 15.17 9.68 5.24
N LYS A 114 14.21 10.22 5.99
CA LYS A 114 13.48 11.45 5.67
C LYS A 114 12.93 11.43 4.23
N PRO A 115 12.16 10.40 3.85
CA PRO A 115 11.63 10.32 2.51
C PRO A 115 10.80 11.56 2.18
N ILE A 116 10.91 12.03 0.94
CA ILE A 116 10.17 13.21 0.48
C ILE A 116 8.82 12.75 -0.08
N ALA A 117 7.75 13.42 0.33
CA ALA A 117 6.43 13.20 -0.24
C ALA A 117 6.48 13.53 -1.75
N ARG A 118 6.25 12.53 -2.59
CA ARG A 118 5.95 12.81 -4.00
C ARG A 118 4.52 13.35 -4.04
N ARG A 119 4.29 14.40 -4.83
CA ARG A 119 2.92 14.84 -5.09
C ARG A 119 2.07 13.63 -5.44
N PRO A 120 0.85 13.50 -4.86
CA PRO A 120 -0.05 12.44 -5.25
C PRO A 120 -0.13 12.44 -6.77
N SER A 121 0.02 11.28 -7.42
CA SER A 121 -0.26 11.20 -8.84
C SER A 121 -1.72 11.63 -9.02
N ASP A 122 -1.99 12.46 -10.02
CA ASP A 122 -3.33 12.80 -10.45
C ASP A 122 -4.22 11.54 -10.42
N ALA A 123 -5.45 11.66 -9.93
CA ALA A 123 -6.39 10.54 -9.85
C ALA A 123 -6.51 9.80 -11.19
N ASN A 124 -6.46 10.54 -12.29
CA ASN A 124 -6.45 10.00 -13.65
C ASN A 124 -5.18 9.17 -13.92
N ALA A 125 -4.00 9.69 -13.52
CA ALA A 125 -2.75 8.95 -13.69
C ALA A 125 -2.72 7.66 -12.85
N GLN A 126 -3.35 7.65 -11.68
CA GLN A 126 -3.47 6.45 -10.86
C GLN A 126 -4.46 5.45 -11.49
N ALA A 127 -5.59 5.90 -12.00
CA ALA A 127 -6.55 5.06 -12.70
C ALA A 127 -5.93 4.39 -13.94
N ILE A 128 -5.18 5.14 -14.73
CA ILE A 128 -4.44 4.59 -15.89
C ILE A 128 -3.43 3.52 -15.44
N LYS A 129 -2.65 3.77 -14.39
CA LYS A 129 -1.72 2.76 -13.86
C LYS A 129 -2.43 1.47 -13.45
N ASP A 130 -3.60 1.60 -12.82
CA ASP A 130 -4.40 0.45 -12.39
C ASP A 130 -4.90 -0.36 -13.59
N LEU A 131 -5.37 0.30 -14.63
CA LEU A 131 -5.79 -0.35 -15.88
C LEU A 131 -4.62 -1.08 -16.55
N VAL A 132 -3.45 -0.45 -16.63
CA VAL A 132 -2.23 -1.06 -17.21
C VAL A 132 -1.80 -2.30 -16.41
N VAL A 133 -1.79 -2.22 -15.07
CA VAL A 133 -1.48 -3.36 -14.20
C VAL A 133 -2.49 -4.49 -14.42
N ARG A 134 -3.79 -4.17 -14.48
CA ARG A 134 -4.84 -5.18 -14.73
C ARG A 134 -4.69 -5.83 -16.10
N ARG A 135 -4.42 -5.04 -17.12
CA ARG A 135 -4.15 -5.57 -18.48
C ARG A 135 -2.99 -6.55 -18.48
N ARG A 136 -1.88 -6.22 -17.78
CA ARG A 136 -0.72 -7.12 -17.67
C ARG A 136 -1.10 -8.44 -16.98
N GLN A 137 -1.85 -8.40 -15.89
CA GLN A 137 -2.31 -9.60 -15.18
C GLN A 137 -3.14 -10.50 -16.08
N LEU A 138 -4.14 -9.94 -16.81
CA LEU A 138 -4.97 -10.72 -17.72
C LEU A 138 -4.17 -11.29 -18.90
N THR A 139 -3.19 -10.56 -19.41
CA THR A 139 -2.30 -11.04 -20.47
C THR A 139 -1.48 -12.23 -20.00
N THR A 140 -0.93 -12.18 -18.78
CA THR A 140 -0.21 -13.29 -18.17
C THR A 140 -1.10 -14.52 -18.00
N LEU A 141 -2.30 -14.36 -17.43
CA LEU A 141 -3.27 -15.44 -17.27
C LEU A 141 -3.64 -16.08 -18.62
N ARG A 142 -3.90 -15.26 -19.65
CA ARG A 142 -4.18 -15.75 -21.00
C ARG A 142 -3.03 -16.60 -21.56
N THR A 143 -1.80 -16.16 -21.38
CA THR A 143 -0.61 -16.89 -21.82
C THR A 143 -0.49 -18.24 -21.09
N MET A 144 -0.72 -18.24 -19.78
CA MET A 144 -0.75 -19.49 -18.99
C MET A 144 -1.80 -20.47 -19.48
N GLU A 145 -3.03 -20.02 -19.75
CA GLU A 145 -4.10 -20.88 -20.27
C GLU A 145 -3.80 -21.37 -21.70
N LYS A 146 -3.21 -20.55 -22.57
CA LYS A 146 -2.75 -21.00 -23.89
C LYS A 146 -1.70 -22.10 -23.79
N ASN A 147 -0.71 -21.96 -22.91
CA ASN A 147 0.30 -22.98 -22.70
C ASN A 147 -0.31 -24.25 -22.14
N ARG A 148 -1.22 -24.13 -21.15
CA ARG A 148 -1.93 -25.28 -20.59
C ARG A 148 -2.73 -26.06 -21.63
N ARG A 149 -3.37 -25.35 -22.56
CA ARG A 149 -4.14 -25.95 -23.66
C ARG A 149 -3.30 -26.91 -24.53
N HIS A 150 -2.02 -26.60 -24.74
CA HIS A 150 -1.15 -27.47 -25.55
C HIS A 150 -0.88 -28.83 -24.92
N VAL A 151 -0.82 -28.89 -23.58
CA VAL A 151 -0.43 -30.12 -22.84
C VAL A 151 -1.62 -30.89 -22.26
N MET A 152 -2.85 -30.31 -22.30
CA MET A 152 -4.04 -30.96 -21.71
C MET A 152 -4.72 -31.93 -22.67
N PRO A 153 -5.37 -32.98 -22.13
CA PRO A 153 -6.22 -33.90 -22.87
C PRO A 153 -7.35 -33.17 -23.62
N GLN A 154 -7.84 -33.78 -24.71
CA GLN A 154 -8.83 -33.15 -25.61
C GLN A 154 -10.13 -32.78 -24.88
N GLU A 155 -10.54 -33.59 -23.92
CA GLU A 155 -11.77 -33.42 -23.14
C GLU A 155 -11.77 -32.11 -22.33
N LEU A 156 -10.59 -31.62 -21.90
CA LEU A 156 -10.43 -30.41 -21.09
C LEU A 156 -10.24 -29.14 -21.95
N LYS A 157 -9.88 -29.28 -23.20
CA LYS A 157 -9.57 -28.13 -24.08
C LYS A 157 -10.73 -27.16 -24.26
N SER A 158 -11.95 -27.68 -24.35
CA SER A 158 -13.15 -26.85 -24.50
C SER A 158 -13.38 -25.90 -23.30
N GLY A 159 -13.08 -26.36 -22.08
CA GLY A 159 -13.12 -25.53 -20.88
C GLY A 159 -12.07 -24.42 -20.90
N ILE A 160 -10.84 -24.77 -21.29
CA ILE A 160 -9.73 -23.82 -21.42
C ILE A 160 -10.02 -22.78 -22.49
N ASP A 161 -10.59 -23.17 -23.64
CA ASP A 161 -10.97 -22.25 -24.72
C ASP A 161 -12.03 -21.24 -24.28
N ARG A 162 -12.98 -21.62 -23.41
CA ARG A 162 -13.96 -20.68 -22.82
C ARG A 162 -13.27 -19.65 -21.92
N ILE A 163 -12.30 -20.06 -21.11
CA ILE A 163 -11.51 -19.15 -20.26
C ILE A 163 -10.73 -18.18 -21.13
N ILE A 164 -10.00 -18.66 -22.13
CA ILE A 164 -9.24 -17.82 -23.07
C ILE A 164 -10.15 -16.80 -23.77
N LYS A 165 -11.34 -17.22 -24.22
CA LYS A 165 -12.33 -16.34 -24.85
C LYS A 165 -12.80 -15.23 -23.89
N THR A 166 -13.02 -15.56 -22.63
CA THR A 166 -13.38 -14.58 -21.59
C THR A 166 -12.25 -13.59 -21.33
N LEU A 167 -11.02 -14.07 -21.18
CA LEU A 167 -9.85 -13.22 -20.99
C LEU A 167 -9.62 -12.26 -22.17
N ASN A 168 -9.81 -12.72 -23.41
CA ASN A 168 -9.71 -11.87 -24.60
C ASN A 168 -10.77 -10.76 -24.60
N ARG A 169 -12.01 -11.07 -24.20
CA ARG A 169 -13.09 -10.07 -24.11
C ARG A 169 -12.77 -9.00 -23.06
N GLU A 170 -12.30 -9.41 -21.88
CA GLU A 170 -11.92 -8.46 -20.82
C GLU A 170 -10.70 -7.61 -21.22
N LEU A 171 -9.71 -8.18 -21.89
CA LEU A 171 -8.59 -7.42 -22.43
C LEU A 171 -9.04 -6.34 -23.41
N LYS A 172 -9.93 -6.69 -24.35
CA LYS A 172 -10.51 -5.73 -25.31
C LYS A 172 -11.27 -4.61 -24.60
N ARG A 173 -12.03 -4.94 -23.54
CA ARG A 173 -12.74 -3.94 -22.73
C ARG A 173 -11.78 -2.97 -22.04
N LEU A 174 -10.68 -3.48 -21.46
CA LEU A 174 -9.67 -2.63 -20.81
C LEU A 174 -8.98 -1.71 -21.81
N GLU A 175 -8.72 -2.17 -23.04
CA GLU A 175 -8.09 -1.36 -24.11
C GLU A 175 -8.96 -0.18 -24.56
N GLN A 176 -10.27 -0.24 -24.32
CA GLN A 176 -11.20 0.88 -24.59
C GLN A 176 -11.24 1.89 -23.44
N LEU A 177 -10.72 1.54 -22.26
CA LEU A 177 -10.69 2.39 -21.05
C LEU A 177 -9.33 3.09 -20.85
N ILE A 178 -8.31 2.69 -21.61
CA ILE A 178 -6.96 3.28 -21.59
C ILE A 178 -6.85 4.33 -22.67
#